data_1c604071097bf111f6de2026650c14ec
#
_entry.id   1c604071097bf111f6de2026650c14ec
#
_cell.length_a   1.000
_cell.length_b   1.000
_cell.length_c   1.000
_cell.angle_alpha   90.00
_cell.angle_beta   90.00
_cell.angle_gamma   90.00
#
_symmetry.space_group_name_H-M   'P 1'
#
loop_
_entity.id
_entity.type
_entity.pdbx_description
1 polymer ?
#
loop_
_entity_poly.entity_id
_entity_poly.type
_entity_poly.pdbx_seq_one_letter_code
_entity_poly.pdbx_strand_id
1 'polypeptide(L)'
;MLDPNSHYLIYAAFAKPDDLDNWLLDIMLYSHTFIADKIALMMDDLHVENSGLRPFFKNYEKFFQSKERYARFASFSLEAYSEETINIGVLAALAKRPTPDFEDALRVILMNSLQEDENTVWQNIEKYGSVDGFWNLTEKYYGYFAPEKSSKGLLTFFIINALSSVLNRTLPPEWQGLVSAKQANCVVFLDHFMHHSVDSKVYDKLAEEIEADLHLGEYLEQWDIQDYEQVDLFRVVDRSIILKLTNSLLIGSEEFTQYKEIISLRKTKHYYREFENYYEAMSWAIEIYAFKKKYIAGILGRDALTFFEAYTKEYFILDQAYRKFCVSFDKERHSDVLKPLSAEVENLYTNWYHAELAVKWSTTVAEELSTSWPIKGLAQQTSFYQDTIQKALYDNKKSFVIISDALRFEAAEELMQRLNTEIKGSTEIHWMQGCVPSYTRLGMASLLPHSALTMQGEDVLIDGMSTKDTLGRRRILQSNLKDAEVVLLNDLLPMSRTELRNTFKGKSVVYIYHNVIDSVGDKGDESKTFQAVEQTFAEIAGAIRTINKNLTEANIYITSDHGFIFRRKPLEESDKTTKGDTLPLLTNKRFLIFDQDVKDLDLPGTINLSLDYVFGKDCGLTVSVPRGEKN
;
A
#
# COMPACT_ATOMS: atom_id res chain seq x y z
N MET A 1 -34.70 -81.18 -10.15
CA MET A 1 -34.09 -80.10 -10.91
C MET A 1 -34.89 -78.82 -10.59
N LEU A 2 -34.25 -77.84 -10.10
CA LEU A 2 -34.94 -76.51 -9.88
C LEU A 2 -35.17 -75.89 -11.26
N ASP A 3 -36.33 -75.26 -11.45
CA ASP A 3 -36.67 -74.56 -12.67
C ASP A 3 -35.72 -73.37 -12.85
N PRO A 4 -34.95 -73.29 -13.94
CA PRO A 4 -33.95 -72.23 -14.12
C PRO A 4 -34.59 -70.79 -14.29
N ASN A 5 -35.93 -70.72 -14.49
CA ASN A 5 -36.64 -69.49 -14.66
C ASN A 5 -37.38 -69.03 -13.38
N SER A 6 -37.24 -69.76 -12.27
CA SER A 6 -37.92 -69.44 -11.00
C SER A 6 -36.92 -68.83 -10.01
N HIS A 7 -37.38 -67.82 -9.28
CA HIS A 7 -36.66 -67.25 -8.17
C HIS A 7 -36.98 -67.99 -6.87
N TYR A 8 -35.97 -68.36 -6.13
CA TYR A 8 -36.09 -69.11 -4.88
C TYR A 8 -35.64 -68.24 -3.70
N LEU A 9 -36.39 -68.29 -2.61
CA LEU A 9 -36.01 -67.73 -1.32
C LEU A 9 -35.69 -68.89 -0.37
N ILE A 10 -34.44 -68.97 0.08
CA ILE A 10 -34.02 -69.97 1.07
C ILE A 10 -34.01 -69.26 2.43
N TYR A 11 -34.80 -69.79 3.37
CA TYR A 11 -34.84 -69.29 4.75
C TYR A 11 -34.27 -70.34 5.71
N ALA A 12 -33.33 -69.91 6.57
CA ALA A 12 -32.76 -70.72 7.65
C ALA A 12 -33.06 -70.03 9.00
N ALA A 13 -33.62 -70.80 9.96
CA ALA A 13 -33.95 -70.27 11.29
C ALA A 13 -32.77 -70.31 12.29
N PHE A 14 -31.57 -70.43 11.77
CA PHE A 14 -30.32 -70.50 12.56
C PHE A 14 -29.26 -69.55 11.97
N ALA A 15 -28.26 -69.18 12.79
CA ALA A 15 -27.14 -68.35 12.33
C ALA A 15 -26.35 -69.05 11.21
N LYS A 16 -25.79 -68.26 10.27
CA LYS A 16 -24.93 -68.79 9.20
C LYS A 16 -23.81 -69.63 9.82
N PRO A 17 -23.68 -70.94 9.42
CA PRO A 17 -22.57 -71.77 9.86
C PRO A 17 -21.24 -71.23 9.29
N ASP A 18 -20.11 -71.61 9.91
CA ASP A 18 -18.79 -71.40 9.31
C ASP A 18 -18.69 -72.01 7.93
N ASP A 19 -17.94 -71.40 7.03
CA ASP A 19 -17.92 -71.82 5.60
C ASP A 19 -17.56 -73.27 5.39
N LEU A 20 -16.75 -73.88 6.28
CA LEU A 20 -16.42 -75.31 6.24
C LEU A 20 -17.57 -76.28 6.66
N ASP A 21 -18.52 -75.72 7.45
CA ASP A 21 -19.68 -76.51 7.94
C ASP A 21 -20.94 -76.14 7.18
N ASN A 22 -20.86 -75.24 6.21
CA ASN A 22 -21.99 -74.78 5.43
C ASN A 22 -22.24 -75.56 4.17
N TRP A 23 -23.13 -76.52 4.24
CA TRP A 23 -23.48 -77.40 3.10
C TRP A 23 -24.18 -76.65 1.94
N LEU A 24 -24.59 -75.46 2.10
CA LEU A 24 -25.17 -74.58 1.07
C LEU A 24 -24.24 -73.46 0.63
N LEU A 25 -22.96 -73.57 0.92
CA LEU A 25 -21.97 -72.48 0.62
C LEU A 25 -21.97 -72.11 -0.86
N ASP A 26 -22.00 -73.13 -1.75
CA ASP A 26 -22.04 -72.91 -3.19
C ASP A 26 -23.24 -72.10 -3.65
N ILE A 27 -24.39 -72.37 -3.08
CA ILE A 27 -25.65 -71.61 -3.38
C ILE A 27 -25.52 -70.22 -2.82
N MET A 28 -24.99 -70.06 -1.63
CA MET A 28 -24.86 -68.76 -1.00
C MET A 28 -23.86 -67.84 -1.75
N LEU A 29 -22.80 -68.40 -2.30
CA LEU A 29 -21.83 -67.64 -3.09
C LEU A 29 -22.39 -67.12 -4.43
N TYR A 30 -23.45 -67.79 -4.96
CA TYR A 30 -24.12 -67.37 -6.19
C TYR A 30 -25.50 -66.70 -5.94
N SER A 31 -25.94 -66.52 -4.69
CA SER A 31 -27.20 -65.92 -4.34
C SER A 31 -27.04 -64.55 -3.69
N HIS A 32 -28.09 -63.76 -3.79
CA HIS A 32 -28.16 -62.50 -3.03
C HIS A 32 -28.75 -62.77 -1.66
N THR A 33 -28.14 -62.28 -0.60
CA THR A 33 -28.68 -62.35 0.75
C THR A 33 -29.90 -61.45 0.85
N PHE A 34 -31.07 -62.01 1.24
CA PHE A 34 -32.26 -61.20 1.48
C PHE A 34 -32.10 -60.45 2.80
N ILE A 35 -32.07 -59.15 2.70
CA ILE A 35 -31.91 -58.24 3.85
C ILE A 35 -33.26 -57.50 4.01
N ALA A 36 -33.96 -57.77 5.13
CA ALA A 36 -35.23 -57.06 5.47
C ALA A 36 -35.01 -55.85 6.41
N ASP A 37 -33.84 -55.79 7.00
CA ASP A 37 -33.51 -54.72 7.93
C ASP A 37 -32.95 -53.50 7.19
N LYS A 38 -33.58 -52.32 7.44
CA LYS A 38 -33.19 -51.05 6.79
C LYS A 38 -31.72 -50.68 6.96
N ILE A 39 -31.16 -50.96 8.12
CA ILE A 39 -29.73 -50.65 8.39
C ILE A 39 -28.84 -51.56 7.59
N ALA A 40 -29.17 -52.85 7.55
CA ALA A 40 -28.36 -53.80 6.78
C ALA A 40 -28.46 -53.50 5.26
N LEU A 41 -29.61 -53.15 4.73
CA LEU A 41 -29.75 -52.69 3.34
C LEU A 41 -28.93 -51.44 3.06
N MET A 42 -28.96 -50.49 3.96
CA MET A 42 -28.15 -49.27 3.83
C MET A 42 -26.66 -49.55 3.88
N MET A 43 -26.21 -50.43 4.73
CA MET A 43 -24.79 -50.85 4.79
C MET A 43 -24.35 -51.56 3.51
N ASP A 44 -25.25 -52.39 2.93
CA ASP A 44 -25.02 -53.04 1.65
C ASP A 44 -24.93 -52.03 0.50
N ASP A 45 -25.85 -51.10 0.42
CA ASP A 45 -25.83 -50.00 -0.55
C ASP A 45 -24.56 -49.11 -0.47
N LEU A 46 -24.03 -48.95 0.73
CA LEU A 46 -22.79 -48.22 0.99
C LEU A 46 -21.53 -49.07 0.86
N HIS A 47 -21.68 -50.35 0.55
CA HIS A 47 -20.59 -51.32 0.47
C HIS A 47 -19.77 -51.47 1.77
N VAL A 48 -20.46 -51.45 2.92
CA VAL A 48 -19.84 -51.61 4.25
C VAL A 48 -19.72 -53.08 4.59
N GLU A 49 -18.53 -53.61 4.46
CA GLU A 49 -18.26 -55.07 4.70
C GLU A 49 -18.23 -55.41 6.20
N ASN A 50 -17.83 -54.47 7.06
CA ASN A 50 -17.69 -54.70 8.51
C ASN A 50 -19.04 -54.66 9.22
N SER A 51 -19.63 -55.81 9.48
CA SER A 51 -20.89 -55.95 10.22
C SER A 51 -20.82 -55.42 11.67
N GLY A 52 -19.63 -55.33 12.26
CA GLY A 52 -19.41 -54.73 13.60
C GLY A 52 -19.81 -53.25 13.67
N LEU A 53 -19.89 -52.57 12.55
CA LEU A 53 -20.33 -51.16 12.49
C LEU A 53 -21.84 -50.98 12.53
N ARG A 54 -22.63 -52.05 12.47
CA ARG A 54 -24.11 -51.99 12.48
C ARG A 54 -24.69 -51.24 13.70
N PRO A 55 -24.25 -51.47 14.95
CA PRO A 55 -24.73 -50.70 16.10
C PRO A 55 -24.43 -49.20 15.92
N PHE A 56 -23.31 -48.86 15.34
CA PHE A 56 -22.92 -47.49 15.09
C PHE A 56 -23.82 -46.81 14.05
N PHE A 57 -24.08 -47.45 12.92
CA PHE A 57 -25.08 -46.95 11.93
C PHE A 57 -26.47 -46.82 12.51
N LYS A 58 -26.85 -47.68 13.49
CA LYS A 58 -28.13 -47.56 14.20
C LYS A 58 -28.23 -46.28 15.00
N ASN A 59 -27.14 -45.80 15.58
CA ASN A 59 -27.11 -44.51 16.31
C ASN A 59 -27.40 -43.35 15.36
N TYR A 60 -27.08 -43.46 14.08
CA TYR A 60 -27.36 -42.48 13.05
C TYR A 60 -28.64 -42.72 12.24
N GLU A 61 -29.56 -43.59 12.71
CA GLU A 61 -30.79 -43.92 11.98
C GLU A 61 -31.57 -42.65 11.57
N LYS A 62 -31.73 -41.66 12.48
CA LYS A 62 -32.41 -40.40 12.18
C LYS A 62 -31.71 -39.57 11.08
N PHE A 63 -30.40 -39.62 11.01
CA PHE A 63 -29.63 -38.97 9.96
C PHE A 63 -29.91 -39.59 8.60
N PHE A 64 -29.83 -40.92 8.50
CA PHE A 64 -29.98 -41.69 7.26
C PHE A 64 -31.43 -41.82 6.77
N GLN A 65 -32.45 -41.52 7.59
CA GLN A 65 -33.83 -41.46 7.17
C GLN A 65 -34.13 -40.38 6.12
N SER A 66 -33.32 -39.32 6.02
CA SER A 66 -33.48 -38.30 5.01
C SER A 66 -32.76 -38.69 3.73
N LYS A 67 -33.48 -38.76 2.62
CA LYS A 67 -32.91 -39.03 1.30
C LYS A 67 -31.79 -38.05 0.92
N GLU A 68 -31.94 -36.77 1.27
CA GLU A 68 -30.95 -35.76 0.96
C GLU A 68 -29.64 -35.97 1.75
N ARG A 69 -29.74 -36.20 3.07
CA ARG A 69 -28.56 -36.45 3.92
C ARG A 69 -27.85 -37.74 3.53
N TYR A 70 -28.66 -38.81 3.28
CA TYR A 70 -28.12 -40.07 2.80
C TYR A 70 -27.34 -39.92 1.47
N ALA A 71 -28.01 -39.30 0.46
CA ALA A 71 -27.36 -39.09 -0.84
C ALA A 71 -26.05 -38.26 -0.73
N ARG A 72 -26.02 -37.27 0.13
CA ARG A 72 -24.80 -36.48 0.37
C ARG A 72 -23.71 -37.32 1.02
N PHE A 73 -24.02 -38.07 2.05
CA PHE A 73 -23.06 -38.98 2.69
C PHE A 73 -22.54 -40.05 1.70
N ALA A 74 -23.44 -40.68 0.96
CA ALA A 74 -23.07 -41.67 -0.05
C ALA A 74 -22.17 -41.07 -1.16
N SER A 75 -22.38 -39.80 -1.54
CA SER A 75 -21.56 -39.12 -2.54
C SER A 75 -20.09 -38.93 -2.13
N PHE A 76 -19.76 -39.06 -0.85
CA PHE A 76 -18.39 -39.00 -0.38
C PHE A 76 -17.56 -40.23 -0.77
N SER A 77 -18.20 -41.34 -1.08
CA SER A 77 -17.53 -42.58 -1.52
C SER A 77 -16.34 -42.93 -0.62
N LEU A 78 -16.62 -43.11 0.69
CA LEU A 78 -15.56 -43.37 1.68
C LEU A 78 -14.76 -44.63 1.31
N GLU A 79 -13.44 -44.52 1.25
CA GLU A 79 -12.54 -45.65 0.91
C GLU A 79 -12.55 -46.76 1.97
N ALA A 80 -12.75 -46.37 3.25
CA ALA A 80 -12.83 -47.31 4.37
C ALA A 80 -13.83 -46.79 5.41
N TYR A 81 -14.63 -47.72 5.94
CA TYR A 81 -15.59 -47.43 7.00
C TYR A 81 -15.03 -47.77 8.37
N SER A 82 -15.05 -46.79 9.27
CA SER A 82 -14.74 -46.89 10.69
C SER A 82 -15.70 -45.97 11.45
N GLU A 83 -15.77 -46.08 12.78
CA GLU A 83 -16.55 -45.15 13.59
C GLU A 83 -16.14 -43.71 13.33
N GLU A 84 -14.86 -43.44 13.15
CA GLU A 84 -14.29 -42.12 12.86
C GLU A 84 -14.70 -41.59 11.49
N THR A 85 -14.50 -42.37 10.43
CA THR A 85 -14.84 -41.94 9.07
C THR A 85 -16.34 -41.72 8.88
N ILE A 86 -17.17 -42.50 9.56
CA ILE A 86 -18.62 -42.30 9.58
C ILE A 86 -19.00 -41.01 10.32
N ASN A 87 -18.39 -40.77 11.48
CA ASN A 87 -18.61 -39.52 12.21
C ASN A 87 -18.22 -38.30 11.39
N ILE A 88 -17.05 -38.32 10.78
CA ILE A 88 -16.56 -37.22 9.91
C ILE A 88 -17.52 -37.02 8.73
N GLY A 89 -17.92 -38.11 8.06
CA GLY A 89 -18.86 -38.03 6.94
C GLY A 89 -20.22 -37.47 7.34
N VAL A 90 -20.75 -37.85 8.51
CA VAL A 90 -22.02 -37.30 9.04
C VAL A 90 -21.88 -35.81 9.33
N LEU A 91 -20.79 -35.38 10.00
CA LEU A 91 -20.53 -33.96 10.31
C LEU A 91 -20.37 -33.15 9.03
N ALA A 92 -19.60 -33.62 8.06
CA ALA A 92 -19.41 -32.97 6.78
C ALA A 92 -20.73 -32.83 5.99
N ALA A 93 -21.58 -33.89 6.02
CA ALA A 93 -22.88 -33.84 5.37
C ALA A 93 -23.83 -32.83 6.05
N LEU A 94 -23.84 -32.76 7.38
CA LEU A 94 -24.63 -31.78 8.16
C LEU A 94 -24.14 -30.35 7.95
N ALA A 95 -22.83 -30.15 7.85
CA ALA A 95 -22.18 -28.88 7.53
C ALA A 95 -22.27 -28.53 6.02
N LYS A 96 -22.90 -29.39 5.21
CA LYS A 96 -23.05 -29.23 3.74
C LYS A 96 -21.71 -29.09 3.00
N ARG A 97 -20.70 -29.82 3.45
CA ARG A 97 -19.39 -29.82 2.78
C ARG A 97 -19.35 -30.75 1.57
N PRO A 98 -18.50 -30.46 0.57
CA PRO A 98 -18.36 -31.31 -0.62
C PRO A 98 -17.53 -32.57 -0.36
N THR A 99 -16.69 -32.55 0.66
CA THR A 99 -15.77 -33.65 1.03
C THR A 99 -15.94 -34.03 2.50
N PRO A 100 -15.66 -35.29 2.87
CA PRO A 100 -15.72 -35.75 4.26
C PRO A 100 -14.44 -35.38 5.02
N ASP A 101 -14.23 -34.06 5.20
CA ASP A 101 -13.08 -33.50 5.91
C ASP A 101 -13.53 -32.89 7.25
N PHE A 102 -12.83 -33.26 8.33
CA PHE A 102 -13.20 -32.80 9.68
C PHE A 102 -12.86 -31.32 9.90
N GLU A 103 -11.72 -30.87 9.40
CA GLU A 103 -11.27 -29.47 9.54
C GLU A 103 -12.25 -28.52 8.84
N ASP A 104 -12.67 -28.87 7.62
CA ASP A 104 -13.63 -28.09 6.84
C ASP A 104 -15.03 -28.06 7.50
N ALA A 105 -15.47 -29.18 8.07
CA ALA A 105 -16.71 -29.26 8.82
C ALA A 105 -16.64 -28.44 10.13
N LEU A 106 -15.55 -28.56 10.87
CA LEU A 106 -15.27 -27.82 12.10
C LEU A 106 -15.27 -26.31 11.87
N ARG A 107 -14.62 -25.85 10.81
CA ARG A 107 -14.59 -24.43 10.43
C ARG A 107 -16.01 -23.88 10.24
N VAL A 108 -16.88 -24.61 9.52
CA VAL A 108 -18.28 -24.17 9.31
C VAL A 108 -19.07 -24.18 10.62
N ILE A 109 -18.82 -25.13 11.50
CA ILE A 109 -19.47 -25.16 12.83
C ILE A 109 -19.04 -23.93 13.65
N LEU A 110 -17.77 -23.59 13.65
CA LEU A 110 -17.24 -22.44 14.38
C LEU A 110 -17.69 -21.10 13.78
N MET A 111 -17.85 -20.99 12.46
CA MET A 111 -18.36 -19.77 11.82
C MET A 111 -19.73 -19.34 12.34
N ASN A 112 -20.55 -20.27 12.78
CA ASN A 112 -21.88 -20.02 13.30
C ASN A 112 -21.91 -19.90 14.84
N SER A 113 -20.76 -19.91 15.51
CA SER A 113 -20.66 -19.91 16.98
C SER A 113 -20.93 -18.55 17.62
N LEU A 114 -20.95 -17.44 16.85
CA LEU A 114 -21.30 -16.11 17.38
C LEU A 114 -22.74 -16.01 17.89
N GLN A 115 -23.61 -16.86 17.40
CA GLN A 115 -25.02 -16.95 17.79
C GLN A 115 -25.34 -18.41 18.10
N GLU A 116 -24.87 -18.90 19.26
CA GLU A 116 -25.01 -20.32 19.63
C GLU A 116 -26.47 -20.81 19.53
N ASP A 117 -27.43 -19.98 19.93
CA ASP A 117 -28.87 -20.30 19.84
C ASP A 117 -29.39 -20.38 18.39
N GLU A 118 -28.75 -19.75 17.44
CA GLU A 118 -29.10 -19.73 16.01
C GLU A 118 -28.18 -20.62 15.15
N ASN A 119 -27.22 -21.32 15.75
CA ASN A 119 -26.31 -22.20 15.01
C ASN A 119 -27.05 -23.43 14.46
N THR A 120 -27.60 -23.27 13.27
CA THR A 120 -28.40 -24.32 12.61
C THR A 120 -27.58 -25.57 12.32
N VAL A 121 -26.27 -25.45 12.16
CA VAL A 121 -25.37 -26.62 11.95
C VAL A 121 -25.25 -27.37 13.27
N TRP A 122 -25.05 -26.68 14.39
CA TRP A 122 -25.00 -27.29 15.70
C TRP A 122 -26.30 -27.98 16.08
N GLN A 123 -27.43 -27.30 15.90
CA GLN A 123 -28.77 -27.90 16.11
C GLN A 123 -29.00 -29.16 15.25
N ASN A 124 -28.46 -29.19 14.03
CA ASN A 124 -28.54 -30.39 13.20
C ASN A 124 -27.63 -31.50 13.72
N ILE A 125 -26.47 -31.18 14.33
CA ILE A 125 -25.61 -32.19 14.96
C ILE A 125 -26.30 -32.79 16.18
N GLU A 126 -26.91 -31.98 17.03
CA GLU A 126 -27.68 -32.44 18.20
C GLU A 126 -28.84 -33.35 17.79
N LYS A 127 -29.54 -33.01 16.72
CA LYS A 127 -30.74 -33.72 16.28
C LYS A 127 -30.46 -34.99 15.48
N TYR A 128 -29.42 -34.97 14.65
CA TYR A 128 -29.17 -35.99 13.62
C TYR A 128 -27.74 -36.58 13.70
N GLY A 129 -26.81 -35.90 14.32
CA GLY A 129 -25.43 -36.28 14.45
C GLY A 129 -25.11 -36.94 15.80
N SER A 130 -23.87 -36.80 16.23
CA SER A 130 -23.39 -37.21 17.55
C SER A 130 -22.57 -36.09 18.15
N VAL A 131 -23.07 -35.46 19.21
CA VAL A 131 -22.35 -34.44 19.97
C VAL A 131 -21.08 -35.03 20.59
N ASP A 132 -21.19 -36.20 21.20
CA ASP A 132 -20.01 -36.91 21.75
C ASP A 132 -18.99 -37.27 20.65
N GLY A 133 -19.49 -37.71 19.48
CA GLY A 133 -18.65 -37.99 18.31
C GLY A 133 -17.85 -36.76 17.86
N PHE A 134 -18.49 -35.57 17.83
CA PHE A 134 -17.82 -34.32 17.53
C PHE A 134 -16.72 -33.97 18.55
N TRP A 135 -17.05 -34.02 19.84
CA TRP A 135 -16.08 -33.71 20.90
C TRP A 135 -14.94 -34.73 21.00
N ASN A 136 -15.20 -36.00 20.71
CA ASN A 136 -14.15 -37.01 20.65
C ASN A 136 -13.17 -36.75 19.49
N LEU A 137 -13.66 -36.26 18.36
CA LEU A 137 -12.81 -35.84 17.24
C LEU A 137 -11.96 -34.61 17.59
N THR A 138 -12.56 -33.60 18.24
CA THR A 138 -11.79 -32.41 18.67
C THR A 138 -10.72 -32.77 19.68
N GLU A 139 -11.00 -33.66 20.62
CA GLU A 139 -9.99 -34.18 21.57
C GLU A 139 -8.92 -34.98 20.86
N LYS A 140 -9.32 -35.87 19.93
CA LYS A 140 -8.37 -36.69 19.16
C LYS A 140 -7.45 -35.87 18.29
N TYR A 141 -7.96 -34.89 17.57
CA TYR A 141 -7.17 -34.13 16.59
C TYR A 141 -6.42 -32.96 17.21
N TYR A 142 -7.02 -32.28 18.21
CA TYR A 142 -6.50 -31.02 18.76
C TYR A 142 -6.16 -31.10 20.25
N GLY A 143 -6.64 -32.14 20.95
CA GLY A 143 -6.42 -32.28 22.39
C GLY A 143 -7.35 -31.41 23.24
N TYR A 144 -8.47 -30.97 22.69
CA TYR A 144 -9.43 -30.16 23.43
C TYR A 144 -10.16 -30.98 24.49
N PHE A 145 -9.96 -30.60 25.73
CA PHE A 145 -10.66 -31.17 26.88
C PHE A 145 -11.13 -30.06 27.79
N ALA A 146 -12.43 -30.01 28.09
CA ALA A 146 -13.02 -29.06 29.02
C ALA A 146 -14.18 -29.72 29.80
N PRO A 147 -14.40 -29.32 31.07
CA PRO A 147 -15.56 -29.80 31.83
C PRO A 147 -16.90 -29.42 31.19
N GLU A 148 -16.99 -28.20 30.71
CA GLU A 148 -18.11 -27.70 29.88
C GLU A 148 -17.59 -27.39 28.49
N LYS A 149 -18.07 -28.15 27.51
CA LYS A 149 -17.63 -28.03 26.12
C LYS A 149 -18.56 -27.08 25.36
N SER A 150 -17.98 -26.06 24.71
CA SER A 150 -18.70 -25.12 23.86
C SER A 150 -17.88 -24.74 22.63
N SER A 151 -18.56 -24.30 21.57
CA SER A 151 -17.89 -23.83 20.34
C SER A 151 -17.00 -22.62 20.62
N LYS A 152 -17.44 -21.69 21.47
CA LYS A 152 -16.64 -20.54 21.90
C LYS A 152 -15.42 -20.97 22.71
N GLY A 153 -15.59 -21.90 23.65
CA GLY A 153 -14.47 -22.46 24.43
C GLY A 153 -13.44 -23.18 23.56
N LEU A 154 -13.89 -23.89 22.53
CA LEU A 154 -13.02 -24.55 21.56
C LEU A 154 -12.23 -23.52 20.73
N LEU A 155 -12.86 -22.44 20.27
CA LEU A 155 -12.18 -21.38 19.54
C LEU A 155 -11.17 -20.66 20.43
N THR A 156 -11.53 -20.33 21.67
CA THR A 156 -10.61 -19.75 22.65
C THR A 156 -9.38 -20.66 22.88
N PHE A 157 -9.61 -21.98 22.98
CA PHE A 157 -8.54 -22.96 23.10
C PHE A 157 -7.59 -22.93 21.88
N PHE A 158 -8.12 -22.89 20.66
CA PHE A 158 -7.29 -22.78 19.45
C PHE A 158 -6.45 -21.51 19.47
N ILE A 159 -7.06 -20.37 19.80
CA ILE A 159 -6.41 -19.07 19.85
C ILE A 159 -5.31 -19.03 20.92
N ILE A 160 -5.55 -19.57 22.12
CA ILE A 160 -4.51 -19.63 23.16
C ILE A 160 -3.34 -20.51 22.75
N ASN A 161 -3.61 -21.63 22.07
CA ASN A 161 -2.54 -22.47 21.53
C ASN A 161 -1.72 -21.74 20.47
N ALA A 162 -2.35 -20.97 19.59
CA ALA A 162 -1.66 -20.18 18.60
C ALA A 162 -0.88 -19.02 19.25
N LEU A 163 -1.45 -18.31 20.22
CA LEU A 163 -0.74 -17.30 21.01
C LEU A 163 0.51 -17.89 21.68
N SER A 164 0.35 -19.03 22.35
CA SER A 164 1.47 -19.71 23.01
C SER A 164 2.61 -20.07 22.08
N SER A 165 2.33 -20.27 20.79
CA SER A 165 3.36 -20.65 19.80
C SER A 165 4.21 -19.47 19.31
N VAL A 166 3.70 -18.23 19.43
CA VAL A 166 4.34 -17.04 18.85
C VAL A 166 4.67 -15.94 19.87
N LEU A 167 4.11 -16.01 21.09
CA LEU A 167 4.48 -15.10 22.17
C LEU A 167 5.90 -15.37 22.64
N ASN A 168 6.71 -14.33 22.77
CA ASN A 168 8.07 -14.40 23.29
C ASN A 168 8.10 -14.19 24.81
N ARG A 169 7.09 -14.71 25.50
CA ARG A 169 6.96 -14.66 26.95
C ARG A 169 6.07 -15.79 27.46
N THR A 170 6.12 -16.04 28.77
CA THR A 170 5.23 -17.01 29.43
C THR A 170 3.78 -16.51 29.38
N LEU A 171 2.85 -17.41 29.04
CA LEU A 171 1.43 -17.13 29.09
C LEU A 171 0.96 -16.73 30.50
N PRO A 172 -0.06 -15.89 30.62
CA PRO A 172 -0.78 -15.66 31.84
C PRO A 172 -1.22 -16.98 32.51
N PRO A 173 -1.19 -17.09 33.85
CA PRO A 173 -1.48 -18.34 34.56
C PRO A 173 -2.83 -18.96 34.17
N GLU A 174 -3.85 -18.14 33.92
CA GLU A 174 -5.20 -18.55 33.55
C GLU A 174 -5.29 -19.20 32.15
N TRP A 175 -4.32 -18.94 31.27
CA TRP A 175 -4.28 -19.53 29.94
C TRP A 175 -3.38 -20.76 29.85
N GLN A 176 -2.45 -20.95 30.80
CA GLN A 176 -1.48 -22.05 30.74
C GLN A 176 -2.14 -23.44 30.72
N GLY A 177 -3.26 -23.58 31.44
CA GLY A 177 -4.01 -24.85 31.49
C GLY A 177 -4.70 -25.23 30.16
N LEU A 178 -4.74 -24.33 29.18
CA LEU A 178 -5.37 -24.55 27.89
C LEU A 178 -4.37 -24.94 26.79
N VAL A 179 -3.09 -25.03 27.11
CA VAL A 179 -2.07 -25.41 26.11
C VAL A 179 -2.08 -26.92 25.87
N SER A 180 -2.23 -27.28 24.61
CA SER A 180 -2.31 -28.67 24.17
C SER A 180 -0.95 -29.24 23.75
N ALA A 181 -0.76 -30.54 23.98
CA ALA A 181 0.33 -31.29 23.33
C ALA A 181 0.21 -31.31 21.79
N LYS A 182 -0.98 -31.03 21.24
CA LYS A 182 -1.27 -30.94 19.79
C LYS A 182 -1.35 -29.50 19.30
N GLN A 183 -0.62 -28.59 19.92
CA GLN A 183 -0.59 -27.16 19.62
C GLN A 183 -0.41 -26.87 18.12
N ALA A 184 0.48 -27.61 17.45
CA ALA A 184 0.74 -27.42 16.02
C ALA A 184 -0.52 -27.57 15.16
N ASN A 185 -1.39 -28.55 15.49
CA ASN A 185 -2.64 -28.74 14.76
C ASN A 185 -3.61 -27.56 14.95
N CYS A 186 -3.64 -27.00 16.17
CA CYS A 186 -4.44 -25.81 16.46
C CYS A 186 -3.98 -24.60 15.66
N VAL A 187 -2.65 -24.39 15.57
CA VAL A 187 -2.04 -23.31 14.78
C VAL A 187 -2.40 -23.45 13.30
N VAL A 188 -2.22 -24.62 12.72
CA VAL A 188 -2.53 -24.87 11.29
C VAL A 188 -4.01 -24.64 11.01
N PHE A 189 -4.90 -25.14 11.86
CA PHE A 189 -6.35 -24.92 11.73
C PHE A 189 -6.70 -23.42 11.69
N LEU A 190 -6.17 -22.64 12.65
CA LEU A 190 -6.43 -21.19 12.70
C LEU A 190 -5.84 -20.45 11.51
N ASP A 191 -4.65 -20.82 11.07
CA ASP A 191 -4.02 -20.24 9.89
C ASP A 191 -4.89 -20.44 8.64
N HIS A 192 -5.37 -21.68 8.41
CA HIS A 192 -6.29 -21.97 7.32
C HIS A 192 -7.61 -21.22 7.44
N PHE A 193 -8.14 -21.06 8.65
CA PHE A 193 -9.39 -20.32 8.87
C PHE A 193 -9.22 -18.82 8.62
N MET A 194 -8.16 -18.23 9.17
CA MET A 194 -7.84 -16.81 9.05
C MET A 194 -7.59 -16.39 7.59
N HIS A 195 -6.90 -17.23 6.82
CA HIS A 195 -6.57 -16.97 5.42
C HIS A 195 -7.58 -17.53 4.40
N HIS A 196 -8.70 -18.08 4.86
CA HIS A 196 -9.71 -18.61 3.96
C HIS A 196 -10.36 -17.52 3.12
N SER A 197 -10.40 -17.71 1.80
CA SER A 197 -10.81 -16.68 0.83
C SER A 197 -12.21 -16.08 1.04
N VAL A 198 -13.11 -16.84 1.67
CA VAL A 198 -14.50 -16.44 1.92
C VAL A 198 -14.76 -16.16 3.39
N ASP A 199 -14.18 -16.96 4.28
CA ASP A 199 -14.57 -17.03 5.69
C ASP A 199 -13.69 -16.16 6.61
N SER A 200 -12.59 -15.57 6.10
CA SER A 200 -11.67 -14.71 6.88
C SER A 200 -12.37 -13.58 7.63
N LYS A 201 -13.40 -12.96 7.02
CA LYS A 201 -14.17 -11.88 7.67
C LYS A 201 -15.00 -12.37 8.86
N VAL A 202 -15.40 -13.65 8.86
CA VAL A 202 -16.10 -14.24 9.99
C VAL A 202 -15.09 -14.51 11.11
N TYR A 203 -13.90 -15.02 10.75
CA TYR A 203 -12.79 -15.15 11.69
C TYR A 203 -12.51 -13.84 12.41
N ASP A 204 -12.40 -12.71 11.67
CA ASP A 204 -12.11 -11.40 12.25
C ASP A 204 -13.10 -11.00 13.35
N LYS A 205 -14.40 -11.28 13.15
CA LYS A 205 -15.44 -10.99 14.16
C LYS A 205 -15.33 -11.92 15.37
N LEU A 206 -15.09 -13.21 15.12
CA LEU A 206 -14.89 -14.19 16.19
C LEU A 206 -13.66 -13.86 17.03
N ALA A 207 -12.56 -13.45 16.39
CA ALA A 207 -11.35 -13.04 17.04
C ALA A 207 -11.58 -11.80 17.93
N GLU A 208 -12.36 -10.82 17.46
CA GLU A 208 -12.70 -9.62 18.23
C GLU A 208 -13.48 -9.94 19.51
N GLU A 209 -14.41 -10.90 19.47
CA GLU A 209 -15.13 -11.35 20.68
C GLU A 209 -14.21 -12.08 21.66
N ILE A 210 -13.34 -12.98 21.17
CA ILE A 210 -12.40 -13.69 22.03
C ILE A 210 -11.34 -12.73 22.61
N GLU A 211 -10.89 -11.73 21.83
CA GLU A 211 -10.02 -10.66 22.29
C GLU A 211 -10.60 -9.94 23.52
N ALA A 212 -11.89 -9.59 23.45
CA ALA A 212 -12.61 -8.95 24.56
C ALA A 212 -12.70 -9.84 25.80
N ASP A 213 -13.04 -11.12 25.61
CA ASP A 213 -13.13 -12.09 26.70
C ASP A 213 -11.78 -12.36 27.39
N LEU A 214 -10.71 -12.37 26.62
CA LEU A 214 -9.35 -12.56 27.12
C LEU A 214 -8.77 -11.29 27.77
N HIS A 215 -9.44 -10.15 27.67
CA HIS A 215 -8.91 -8.85 28.09
C HIS A 215 -7.51 -8.57 27.52
N LEU A 216 -7.25 -9.03 26.29
CA LEU A 216 -5.92 -9.02 25.69
C LEU A 216 -5.32 -7.61 25.63
N GLY A 217 -6.14 -6.58 25.41
CA GLY A 217 -5.69 -5.18 25.40
C GLY A 217 -4.97 -4.77 26.68
N GLU A 218 -5.46 -5.19 27.86
CA GLU A 218 -4.86 -4.88 29.16
C GLU A 218 -3.48 -5.53 29.33
N TYR A 219 -3.30 -6.74 28.79
CA TYR A 219 -2.00 -7.41 28.76
C TYR A 219 -1.03 -6.71 27.81
N LEU A 220 -1.50 -6.35 26.58
CA LEU A 220 -0.66 -5.67 25.61
C LEU A 220 -0.19 -4.29 26.08
N GLU A 221 -0.95 -3.57 26.90
CA GLU A 221 -0.49 -2.32 27.53
C GLU A 221 0.74 -2.53 28.41
N GLN A 222 0.80 -3.66 29.13
CA GLN A 222 1.87 -3.98 30.08
C GLN A 222 3.08 -4.68 29.46
N TRP A 223 2.89 -5.39 28.33
CA TRP A 223 3.94 -6.17 27.69
C TRP A 223 4.79 -5.30 26.76
N ASP A 224 6.06 -5.64 26.58
CA ASP A 224 6.88 -5.00 25.56
C ASP A 224 6.50 -5.48 24.16
N ILE A 225 6.72 -4.65 23.14
CA ILE A 225 6.34 -5.00 21.75
C ILE A 225 6.99 -6.32 21.33
N GLN A 226 8.26 -6.55 21.69
CA GLN A 226 9.03 -7.76 21.37
C GLN A 226 8.40 -9.04 21.92
N ASP A 227 7.57 -8.94 22.95
CA ASP A 227 6.85 -10.09 23.51
C ASP A 227 5.78 -10.61 22.55
N TYR A 228 5.18 -9.71 21.73
CA TYR A 228 3.99 -10.04 20.93
C TYR A 228 4.04 -9.55 19.48
N GLU A 229 5.15 -9.00 19.00
CA GLU A 229 5.26 -8.48 17.60
C GLU A 229 4.97 -9.53 16.52
N GLN A 230 5.13 -10.82 16.85
CA GLN A 230 4.85 -11.95 15.96
C GLN A 230 3.37 -12.34 15.92
N VAL A 231 2.57 -11.93 16.91
CA VAL A 231 1.15 -12.30 17.01
C VAL A 231 0.37 -11.71 15.84
N ASP A 232 -0.40 -12.57 15.14
CA ASP A 232 -1.18 -12.20 13.94
C ASP A 232 -2.68 -12.43 14.10
N LEU A 233 -3.13 -12.77 15.30
CA LEU A 233 -4.48 -13.29 15.53
C LEU A 233 -5.53 -12.19 15.75
N PHE A 234 -5.14 -10.94 16.08
CA PHE A 234 -6.04 -9.90 16.56
C PHE A 234 -5.66 -8.50 16.07
N ARG A 235 -6.68 -7.70 15.77
CA ARG A 235 -6.52 -6.29 15.42
C ARG A 235 -5.89 -5.45 16.51
N VAL A 236 -6.17 -5.75 17.78
CA VAL A 236 -5.65 -5.00 18.93
C VAL A 236 -4.14 -5.04 19.00
N VAL A 237 -3.51 -6.08 18.46
CA VAL A 237 -2.05 -6.19 18.39
C VAL A 237 -1.45 -5.05 17.56
N ASP A 238 -1.97 -4.82 16.35
CA ASP A 238 -1.51 -3.73 15.51
C ASP A 238 -1.83 -2.36 16.11
N ARG A 239 -3.02 -2.19 16.69
CA ARG A 239 -3.38 -0.96 17.42
C ARG A 239 -2.41 -0.67 18.58
N SER A 240 -2.07 -1.68 19.37
CA SER A 240 -1.12 -1.55 20.47
C SER A 240 0.29 -1.20 20.00
N ILE A 241 0.78 -1.88 18.95
CA ILE A 241 2.10 -1.60 18.36
C ILE A 241 2.16 -0.16 17.86
N ILE A 242 1.17 0.28 17.09
CA ILE A 242 1.08 1.63 16.54
C ILE A 242 1.08 2.67 17.66
N LEU A 243 0.28 2.47 18.70
CA LEU A 243 0.21 3.38 19.85
C LEU A 243 1.57 3.47 20.58
N LYS A 244 2.20 2.33 20.86
CA LYS A 244 3.48 2.30 21.55
C LYS A 244 4.61 2.91 20.75
N LEU A 245 4.71 2.60 19.45
CA LEU A 245 5.70 3.23 18.56
C LEU A 245 5.48 4.73 18.45
N THR A 246 4.23 5.18 18.32
CA THR A 246 3.90 6.61 18.31
C THR A 246 4.36 7.30 19.59
N ASN A 247 4.04 6.74 20.76
CA ASN A 247 4.45 7.28 22.04
C ASN A 247 5.99 7.29 22.20
N SER A 248 6.66 6.23 21.74
CA SER A 248 8.13 6.16 21.78
C SER A 248 8.78 7.27 20.97
N LEU A 249 8.26 7.56 19.77
CA LEU A 249 8.74 8.68 18.94
C LEU A 249 8.48 10.03 19.63
N LEU A 250 7.31 10.22 20.22
CA LEU A 250 6.94 11.48 20.89
C LEU A 250 7.78 11.78 22.14
N ILE A 251 8.21 10.75 22.89
CA ILE A 251 9.11 10.92 24.04
C ILE A 251 10.60 10.99 23.63
N GLY A 252 10.89 10.94 22.33
CA GLY A 252 12.24 11.09 21.81
C GLY A 252 13.11 9.84 21.83
N SER A 253 12.50 8.65 21.81
CA SER A 253 13.26 7.39 21.66
C SER A 253 13.88 7.31 20.26
N GLU A 254 15.11 6.82 20.19
CA GLU A 254 15.95 6.81 19.00
C GLU A 254 16.24 5.39 18.47
N GLU A 255 15.44 4.41 18.85
CA GLU A 255 15.60 3.00 18.43
C GLU A 255 15.03 2.76 17.02
N PHE A 256 15.37 3.64 16.08
CA PHE A 256 14.78 3.68 14.73
C PHE A 256 14.95 2.39 13.93
N THR A 257 16.08 1.69 14.08
CA THR A 257 16.33 0.42 13.39
C THR A 257 15.33 -0.64 13.85
N GLN A 258 15.13 -0.77 15.15
CA GLN A 258 14.17 -1.72 15.72
C GLN A 258 12.74 -1.40 15.28
N TYR A 259 12.34 -0.12 15.27
CA TYR A 259 11.01 0.28 14.82
C TYR A 259 10.76 -0.08 13.34
N LYS A 260 11.76 0.10 12.48
CA LYS A 260 11.70 -0.31 11.06
C LYS A 260 11.58 -1.83 10.90
N GLU A 261 12.27 -2.60 11.73
CA GLU A 261 12.19 -4.06 11.75
C GLU A 261 10.79 -4.53 12.16
N ILE A 262 10.21 -3.95 13.24
CA ILE A 262 8.83 -4.23 13.66
C ILE A 262 7.84 -3.91 12.54
N ILE A 263 7.91 -2.73 11.93
CA ILE A 263 7.02 -2.35 10.83
C ILE A 263 7.18 -3.30 9.64
N SER A 264 8.42 -3.68 9.29
CA SER A 264 8.70 -4.62 8.20
C SER A 264 8.08 -6.00 8.47
N LEU A 265 8.18 -6.48 9.71
CA LEU A 265 7.55 -7.72 10.12
C LEU A 265 6.02 -7.64 9.98
N ARG A 266 5.40 -6.54 10.45
CA ARG A 266 3.94 -6.37 10.38
C ARG A 266 3.41 -6.33 8.96
N LYS A 267 4.21 -5.94 7.96
CA LYS A 267 3.82 -5.98 6.53
C LYS A 267 3.42 -7.37 6.02
N THR A 268 3.84 -8.43 6.69
CA THR A 268 3.54 -9.82 6.34
C THR A 268 2.31 -10.38 7.07
N LYS A 269 1.68 -9.62 7.96
CA LYS A 269 0.63 -10.06 8.87
C LYS A 269 -0.76 -9.83 8.30
N HIS A 270 -1.74 -10.61 8.79
CA HIS A 270 -3.12 -10.65 8.31
C HIS A 270 -3.79 -9.27 8.26
N TYR A 271 -3.67 -8.51 9.36
CA TYR A 271 -4.32 -7.20 9.48
C TYR A 271 -3.54 -6.04 8.89
N TYR A 272 -2.34 -6.25 8.32
CA TYR A 272 -1.50 -5.16 7.81
C TYR A 272 -2.24 -4.22 6.87
N ARG A 273 -3.06 -4.74 5.93
CA ARG A 273 -3.78 -3.90 4.95
C ARG A 273 -4.76 -2.92 5.60
N GLU A 274 -5.33 -3.29 6.73
CA GLU A 274 -6.21 -2.40 7.52
C GLU A 274 -5.41 -1.26 8.17
N PHE A 275 -4.16 -1.54 8.57
CA PHE A 275 -3.27 -0.59 9.26
C PHE A 275 -2.15 -0.04 8.37
N GLU A 276 -2.19 -0.30 7.06
CA GLU A 276 -1.11 0.08 6.13
C GLU A 276 -0.76 1.56 6.21
N ASN A 277 -1.76 2.45 6.19
CA ASN A 277 -1.51 3.89 6.24
C ASN A 277 -0.91 4.34 7.58
N TYR A 278 -1.24 3.68 8.69
CA TYR A 278 -0.63 3.94 9.99
C TYR A 278 0.85 3.58 9.98
N TYR A 279 1.18 2.37 9.51
CA TYR A 279 2.57 1.91 9.43
C TYR A 279 3.39 2.72 8.43
N GLU A 280 2.82 3.11 7.30
CA GLU A 280 3.49 3.99 6.34
C GLU A 280 3.74 5.38 6.93
N ALA A 281 2.75 5.99 7.60
CA ALA A 281 2.94 7.28 8.30
C ALA A 281 4.07 7.17 9.34
N MET A 282 4.09 6.11 10.14
CA MET A 282 5.14 5.89 11.14
C MET A 282 6.51 5.67 10.50
N SER A 283 6.59 4.91 9.42
CA SER A 283 7.85 4.71 8.69
C SER A 283 8.45 6.03 8.24
N TRP A 284 7.64 6.93 7.70
CA TRP A 284 8.11 8.25 7.26
C TRP A 284 8.40 9.18 8.43
N ALA A 285 7.64 9.11 9.52
CA ALA A 285 8.00 9.83 10.74
C ALA A 285 9.37 9.39 11.27
N ILE A 286 9.64 8.09 11.30
CA ILE A 286 10.95 7.56 11.72
C ILE A 286 12.08 8.12 10.84
N GLU A 287 11.90 8.23 9.51
CA GLU A 287 12.88 8.86 8.63
C GLU A 287 13.12 10.33 9.00
N ILE A 288 12.07 11.10 9.32
CA ILE A 288 12.17 12.50 9.74
C ILE A 288 12.94 12.61 11.06
N TYR A 289 12.62 11.78 12.06
CA TYR A 289 13.34 11.78 13.33
C TYR A 289 14.81 11.35 13.19
N ALA A 290 15.07 10.33 12.38
CA ALA A 290 16.43 9.87 12.09
C ALA A 290 17.26 10.97 11.38
N PHE A 291 16.66 11.68 10.43
CA PHE A 291 17.28 12.83 9.78
C PHE A 291 17.58 13.95 10.79
N LYS A 292 16.61 14.28 11.66
CA LYS A 292 16.81 15.26 12.74
C LYS A 292 18.00 14.88 13.63
N LYS A 293 18.08 13.63 14.04
CA LYS A 293 19.19 13.11 14.85
C LYS A 293 20.53 13.28 14.13
N LYS A 294 20.60 12.93 12.83
CA LYS A 294 21.81 13.06 12.02
C LYS A 294 22.28 14.50 11.92
N TYR A 295 21.35 15.45 11.79
CA TYR A 295 21.63 16.87 11.62
C TYR A 295 21.33 17.70 12.88
N ILE A 296 21.46 17.12 14.07
CA ILE A 296 21.21 17.81 15.34
C ILE A 296 22.12 19.04 15.56
N ALA A 297 23.33 19.02 14.98
CA ALA A 297 24.26 20.14 15.00
C ALA A 297 23.94 21.24 13.96
N GLY A 298 22.86 21.06 13.19
CA GLY A 298 22.38 21.95 12.14
C GLY A 298 22.73 21.48 10.73
N ILE A 299 22.02 22.04 9.76
CA ILE A 299 22.20 21.81 8.33
C ILE A 299 23.49 22.49 7.86
N LEU A 300 24.30 21.82 7.07
CA LEU A 300 25.61 22.28 6.64
C LEU A 300 25.60 22.71 5.16
N GLY A 301 26.26 23.83 4.87
CA GLY A 301 26.59 24.32 3.53
C GLY A 301 27.61 25.45 3.68
N ARG A 302 28.77 25.33 3.00
CA ARG A 302 29.85 26.32 3.10
C ARG A 302 29.66 27.44 2.07
N ASP A 303 29.17 27.11 0.91
CA ASP A 303 28.96 27.97 -0.24
C ASP A 303 27.73 27.49 -1.04
N ALA A 304 27.31 28.24 -2.03
CA ALA A 304 26.11 27.96 -2.82
C ALA A 304 26.18 26.59 -3.53
N LEU A 305 27.34 26.22 -4.05
CA LEU A 305 27.54 24.95 -4.75
C LEU A 305 27.43 23.76 -3.79
N THR A 306 28.15 23.80 -2.68
CA THR A 306 28.11 22.72 -1.68
C THR A 306 26.73 22.58 -1.04
N PHE A 307 26.00 23.68 -0.87
CA PHE A 307 24.64 23.65 -0.37
C PHE A 307 23.68 23.00 -1.36
N PHE A 308 23.79 23.37 -2.63
CA PHE A 308 23.01 22.77 -3.72
C PHE A 308 23.28 21.25 -3.84
N GLU A 309 24.56 20.84 -3.81
CA GLU A 309 24.92 19.43 -3.84
C GLU A 309 24.41 18.65 -2.63
N ALA A 310 24.48 19.24 -1.43
CA ALA A 310 23.97 18.61 -0.23
C ALA A 310 22.44 18.40 -0.31
N TYR A 311 21.71 19.39 -0.84
CA TYR A 311 20.27 19.25 -1.05
C TYR A 311 19.96 18.12 -2.04
N THR A 312 20.60 18.12 -3.20
CA THR A 312 20.35 17.12 -4.26
C THR A 312 20.83 15.71 -3.94
N LYS A 313 21.75 15.56 -3.00
CA LYS A 313 22.25 14.27 -2.53
C LYS A 313 21.47 13.73 -1.34
N GLU A 314 20.99 14.59 -0.45
CA GLU A 314 20.48 14.12 0.83
C GLU A 314 19.32 14.94 1.43
N TYR A 315 19.37 16.29 1.41
CA TYR A 315 18.36 17.05 2.17
C TYR A 315 16.96 16.89 1.60
N PHE A 316 16.81 16.63 0.30
CA PHE A 316 15.51 16.35 -0.33
C PHE A 316 14.76 15.16 0.30
N ILE A 317 15.49 14.24 0.96
CA ILE A 317 14.90 13.06 1.64
C ILE A 317 13.88 13.50 2.69
N LEU A 318 14.15 14.62 3.39
CA LEU A 318 13.21 15.12 4.39
C LEU A 318 11.94 15.70 3.75
N ASP A 319 12.06 16.39 2.64
CA ASP A 319 10.90 16.86 1.86
C ASP A 319 10.05 15.68 1.38
N GLN A 320 10.69 14.62 0.91
CA GLN A 320 10.02 13.40 0.46
C GLN A 320 9.34 12.68 1.63
N ALA A 321 10.04 12.49 2.75
CA ALA A 321 9.51 11.83 3.93
C ALA A 321 8.30 12.60 4.50
N TYR A 322 8.38 13.94 4.55
CA TYR A 322 7.27 14.76 4.98
C TYR A 322 6.06 14.65 4.05
N ARG A 323 6.24 14.73 2.73
CA ARG A 323 5.15 14.55 1.76
C ARG A 323 4.48 13.19 1.94
N LYS A 324 5.25 12.11 2.03
CA LYS A 324 4.74 10.74 2.17
C LYS A 324 4.05 10.52 3.52
N PHE A 325 4.60 11.07 4.59
CA PHE A 325 3.94 11.10 5.89
C PHE A 325 2.55 11.75 5.78
N CYS A 326 2.48 12.93 5.17
CA CYS A 326 1.23 13.66 4.99
C CYS A 326 0.20 12.88 4.16
N VAL A 327 0.62 12.24 3.07
CA VAL A 327 -0.27 11.41 2.23
C VAL A 327 -0.87 10.25 3.04
N SER A 328 -0.08 9.58 3.85
CA SER A 328 -0.54 8.45 4.66
C SER A 328 -1.42 8.94 5.83
N PHE A 329 -1.01 10.03 6.51
CA PHE A 329 -1.79 10.65 7.58
C PHE A 329 -3.16 11.14 7.10
N ASP A 330 -3.25 11.76 5.91
CA ASP A 330 -4.51 12.30 5.38
C ASP A 330 -5.57 11.24 5.10
N LYS A 331 -5.16 10.02 4.84
CA LYS A 331 -6.07 8.87 4.73
C LYS A 331 -6.65 8.47 6.09
N GLU A 332 -5.91 8.73 7.17
CA GLU A 332 -6.24 8.40 8.56
C GLU A 332 -6.42 9.64 9.47
N ARG A 333 -6.75 10.81 8.87
CA ARG A 333 -6.80 12.11 9.58
C ARG A 333 -7.76 12.18 10.77
N HIS A 334 -8.66 11.23 10.92
CA HIS A 334 -9.55 11.13 12.07
C HIS A 334 -8.95 10.30 13.22
N SER A 335 -7.76 9.73 13.01
CA SER A 335 -7.09 8.93 14.04
C SER A 335 -6.55 9.81 15.17
N ASP A 336 -7.03 9.57 16.39
CA ASP A 336 -6.52 10.25 17.57
C ASP A 336 -5.07 9.83 17.90
N VAL A 337 -4.65 8.64 17.46
CA VAL A 337 -3.29 8.13 17.69
C VAL A 337 -2.25 8.90 16.89
N LEU A 338 -2.52 9.22 15.61
CA LEU A 338 -1.55 9.89 14.75
C LEU A 338 -1.55 11.43 14.88
N LYS A 339 -2.58 12.04 15.46
CA LYS A 339 -2.66 13.52 15.61
C LYS A 339 -1.47 14.12 16.37
N PRO A 340 -1.06 13.61 17.56
CA PRO A 340 0.10 14.14 18.26
C PRO A 340 1.39 14.01 17.44
N LEU A 341 1.58 12.86 16.77
CA LEU A 341 2.72 12.60 15.90
C LEU A 341 2.74 13.57 14.70
N SER A 342 1.57 13.81 14.09
CA SER A 342 1.45 14.77 12.99
C SER A 342 1.81 16.20 13.42
N ALA A 343 1.42 16.61 14.63
CA ALA A 343 1.78 17.93 15.15
C ALA A 343 3.30 18.07 15.33
N GLU A 344 3.97 17.02 15.83
CA GLU A 344 5.42 17.05 16.02
C GLU A 344 6.17 16.96 14.68
N VAL A 345 5.72 16.12 13.75
CA VAL A 345 6.29 16.07 12.39
C VAL A 345 6.19 17.41 11.69
N GLU A 346 5.05 18.09 11.81
CA GLU A 346 4.85 19.46 11.28
C GLU A 346 5.82 20.46 11.92
N ASN A 347 6.01 20.37 13.23
CA ASN A 347 6.95 21.22 13.96
C ASN A 347 8.41 20.96 13.51
N LEU A 348 8.82 19.71 13.36
CA LEU A 348 10.15 19.33 12.88
C LEU A 348 10.39 19.81 11.44
N TYR A 349 9.39 19.65 10.58
CA TYR A 349 9.51 20.05 9.18
C TYR A 349 9.55 21.57 9.02
N THR A 350 8.60 22.29 9.59
CA THR A 350 8.43 23.72 9.41
C THR A 350 9.40 24.54 10.27
N ASN A 351 9.38 24.33 11.60
CA ASN A 351 10.08 25.20 12.53
C ASN A 351 11.56 24.87 12.70
N TRP A 352 11.96 23.65 12.34
CA TRP A 352 13.38 23.30 12.37
C TRP A 352 13.98 23.23 10.97
N TYR A 353 13.52 22.29 10.13
CA TYR A 353 14.19 22.00 8.84
C TYR A 353 14.07 23.15 7.86
N HIS A 354 12.84 23.60 7.57
CA HIS A 354 12.61 24.72 6.67
C HIS A 354 13.23 26.01 7.17
N ALA A 355 13.08 26.31 8.46
CA ALA A 355 13.65 27.53 9.06
C ALA A 355 15.17 27.55 8.91
N GLU A 356 15.86 26.45 9.26
CA GLU A 356 17.32 26.39 9.10
C GLU A 356 17.76 26.44 7.63
N LEU A 357 17.10 25.66 6.77
CA LEU A 357 17.41 25.59 5.35
C LEU A 357 17.23 26.95 4.69
N ALA A 358 16.10 27.60 4.91
CA ALA A 358 15.76 28.88 4.29
C ALA A 358 16.67 30.01 4.76
N VAL A 359 16.99 30.08 6.05
CA VAL A 359 17.92 31.10 6.59
C VAL A 359 19.32 30.92 6.01
N LYS A 360 19.85 29.70 6.03
CA LYS A 360 21.22 29.43 5.52
C LYS A 360 21.30 29.66 4.02
N TRP A 361 20.33 29.14 3.25
CA TRP A 361 20.29 29.36 1.82
C TRP A 361 20.18 30.83 1.45
N SER A 362 19.26 31.58 2.08
CA SER A 362 19.08 33.01 1.80
C SER A 362 20.30 33.84 2.15
N THR A 363 21.03 33.47 3.21
CA THR A 363 22.30 34.13 3.57
C THR A 363 23.36 33.85 2.52
N THR A 364 23.53 32.59 2.11
CA THR A 364 24.46 32.20 1.04
C THR A 364 24.15 32.91 -0.28
N VAL A 365 22.87 32.97 -0.66
CA VAL A 365 22.43 33.70 -1.87
C VAL A 365 22.77 35.19 -1.77
N ALA A 366 22.52 35.83 -0.64
CA ALA A 366 22.81 37.25 -0.45
C ALA A 366 24.31 37.55 -0.52
N GLU A 367 25.15 36.65 -0.04
CA GLU A 367 26.62 36.83 -0.03
C GLU A 367 27.26 36.49 -1.37
N GLU A 368 26.86 35.41 -2.02
CA GLU A 368 27.56 34.88 -3.20
C GLU A 368 26.85 35.15 -4.53
N LEU A 369 25.52 35.17 -4.54
CA LEU A 369 24.73 35.20 -5.77
C LEU A 369 24.01 36.54 -6.00
N SER A 370 24.20 37.53 -5.15
CA SER A 370 23.54 38.86 -5.28
C SER A 370 23.90 39.59 -6.58
N THR A 371 25.10 39.36 -7.09
CA THR A 371 25.58 39.99 -8.34
C THR A 371 25.38 39.12 -9.57
N SER A 372 25.25 37.80 -9.41
CA SER A 372 25.07 36.84 -10.48
C SER A 372 24.42 35.56 -9.94
N TRP A 373 23.20 35.30 -10.33
CA TRP A 373 22.44 34.11 -9.90
C TRP A 373 23.07 32.76 -10.27
N PRO A 374 23.65 32.58 -11.48
CA PRO A 374 24.21 31.28 -11.87
C PRO A 374 25.36 30.84 -10.96
N ILE A 375 25.18 29.69 -10.32
CA ILE A 375 26.26 29.01 -9.60
C ILE A 375 27.23 28.44 -10.63
N LYS A 376 28.50 28.83 -10.51
CA LYS A 376 29.54 28.41 -11.45
C LYS A 376 29.70 26.88 -11.43
N GLY A 377 29.66 26.26 -12.60
CA GLY A 377 29.83 24.82 -12.77
C GLY A 377 28.55 24.01 -12.72
N LEU A 378 27.38 24.60 -12.40
CA LEU A 378 26.11 23.93 -12.51
C LEU A 378 25.45 24.15 -13.89
N ALA A 379 24.76 23.09 -14.38
CA ALA A 379 23.87 23.23 -15.51
C ALA A 379 22.75 24.22 -15.19
N GLN A 380 22.35 25.02 -16.17
CA GLN A 380 21.35 26.06 -16.02
C GLN A 380 20.06 25.70 -16.77
N GLN A 381 18.91 26.04 -16.20
CA GLN A 381 17.63 25.81 -16.85
C GLN A 381 17.52 26.56 -18.21
N THR A 382 18.10 27.76 -18.29
CA THR A 382 18.18 28.52 -19.55
C THR A 382 18.97 27.84 -20.66
N SER A 383 19.88 26.95 -20.33
CA SER A 383 20.68 26.17 -21.29
C SER A 383 20.10 24.81 -21.62
N PHE A 384 18.96 24.42 -21.03
CA PHE A 384 18.41 23.06 -21.15
C PHE A 384 18.24 22.60 -22.61
N TYR A 385 17.64 23.45 -23.46
CA TYR A 385 17.46 23.09 -24.86
C TYR A 385 18.78 22.84 -25.57
N GLN A 386 19.75 23.73 -25.41
CA GLN A 386 21.08 23.64 -26.06
C GLN A 386 21.89 22.46 -25.53
N ASP A 387 21.94 22.33 -24.19
CA ASP A 387 22.81 21.36 -23.54
C ASP A 387 22.24 19.91 -23.55
N THR A 388 20.93 19.75 -23.67
CA THR A 388 20.30 18.44 -23.64
C THR A 388 19.67 18.08 -24.97
N ILE A 389 18.72 18.88 -25.46
CA ILE A 389 17.89 18.50 -26.61
C ILE A 389 18.66 18.65 -27.92
N GLN A 390 19.35 19.75 -28.10
CA GLN A 390 20.15 20.00 -29.31
C GLN A 390 21.28 18.98 -29.47
N LYS A 391 21.93 18.60 -28.37
CA LYS A 391 22.95 17.53 -28.38
C LYS A 391 22.36 16.18 -28.79
N ALA A 392 21.19 15.81 -28.25
CA ALA A 392 20.50 14.58 -28.64
C ALA A 392 20.12 14.56 -30.13
N LEU A 393 19.73 15.70 -30.68
CA LEU A 393 19.44 15.85 -32.10
C LEU A 393 20.66 15.67 -33.02
N TYR A 394 21.84 16.14 -32.61
CA TYR A 394 23.09 15.89 -33.32
C TYR A 394 23.40 14.40 -33.41
N ASP A 395 23.01 13.62 -32.41
CA ASP A 395 23.13 12.16 -32.41
C ASP A 395 22.01 11.44 -33.16
N ASN A 396 21.16 12.16 -33.91
CA ASN A 396 19.97 11.65 -34.60
C ASN A 396 18.98 10.90 -33.71
N LYS A 397 18.91 11.25 -32.42
CA LYS A 397 17.99 10.63 -31.46
C LYS A 397 16.70 11.42 -31.37
N LYS A 398 15.58 10.75 -31.60
CA LYS A 398 14.26 11.31 -31.34
C LYS A 398 14.08 11.59 -29.85
N SER A 399 13.57 12.77 -29.50
CA SER A 399 13.46 13.23 -28.12
C SER A 399 12.03 13.61 -27.76
N PHE A 400 11.52 13.01 -26.67
CA PHE A 400 10.29 13.41 -26.02
C PHE A 400 10.65 14.15 -24.73
N VAL A 401 10.12 15.35 -24.54
CA VAL A 401 10.38 16.19 -23.36
C VAL A 401 9.08 16.38 -22.61
N ILE A 402 8.93 15.73 -21.47
CA ILE A 402 7.79 15.90 -20.56
C ILE A 402 8.15 17.02 -19.59
N ILE A 403 7.42 18.13 -19.66
CA ILE A 403 7.55 19.24 -18.73
C ILE A 403 6.35 19.17 -17.78
N SER A 404 6.61 18.76 -16.53
CA SER A 404 5.60 18.69 -15.48
C SER A 404 5.69 19.92 -14.60
N ASP A 405 4.66 20.77 -14.66
CA ASP A 405 4.56 22.04 -13.94
C ASP A 405 4.63 21.80 -12.42
N ALA A 406 5.52 22.51 -11.75
CA ALA A 406 5.79 22.41 -10.32
C ALA A 406 6.29 21.03 -9.81
N LEU A 407 6.87 20.18 -10.65
CA LEU A 407 7.46 18.91 -10.21
C LEU A 407 8.75 19.18 -9.43
N ARG A 408 8.71 19.00 -8.12
CA ARG A 408 9.85 19.19 -7.21
C ARG A 408 10.93 18.14 -7.41
N PHE A 409 12.17 18.46 -7.06
CA PHE A 409 13.32 17.56 -7.14
C PHE A 409 13.09 16.24 -6.35
N GLU A 410 12.56 16.32 -5.11
CA GLU A 410 12.29 15.13 -4.30
C GLU A 410 11.26 14.19 -4.94
N ALA A 411 10.27 14.76 -5.64
CA ALA A 411 9.27 13.99 -6.37
C ALA A 411 9.86 13.40 -7.66
N ALA A 412 10.73 14.14 -8.36
CA ALA A 412 11.42 13.64 -9.54
C ALA A 412 12.34 12.45 -9.21
N GLU A 413 13.00 12.50 -8.05
CA GLU A 413 13.85 11.42 -7.56
C GLU A 413 13.03 10.15 -7.26
N GLU A 414 11.90 10.29 -6.57
CA GLU A 414 10.98 9.16 -6.37
C GLU A 414 10.43 8.62 -7.69
N LEU A 415 10.06 9.50 -8.63
CA LEU A 415 9.59 9.08 -9.95
C LEU A 415 10.67 8.26 -10.68
N MET A 416 11.94 8.69 -10.65
CA MET A 416 13.06 7.92 -11.21
C MET A 416 13.13 6.51 -10.61
N GLN A 417 13.07 6.37 -9.30
CA GLN A 417 13.11 5.07 -8.62
C GLN A 417 11.94 4.18 -9.06
N ARG A 418 10.72 4.74 -9.11
CA ARG A 418 9.53 4.01 -9.58
C ARG A 418 9.65 3.58 -11.03
N LEU A 419 10.11 4.46 -11.91
CA LEU A 419 10.30 4.12 -13.32
C LEU A 419 11.31 2.98 -13.51
N ASN A 420 12.40 2.96 -12.75
CA ASN A 420 13.40 1.90 -12.78
C ASN A 420 12.89 0.55 -12.27
N THR A 421 11.86 0.54 -11.41
CA THR A 421 11.24 -0.69 -10.92
C THR A 421 10.08 -1.16 -11.79
N GLU A 422 9.30 -0.24 -12.38
CA GLU A 422 8.04 -0.53 -13.06
C GLU A 422 8.17 -0.64 -14.59
N ILE A 423 9.17 -0.02 -15.18
CA ILE A 423 9.32 0.09 -16.65
C ILE A 423 10.64 -0.52 -17.09
N LYS A 424 10.63 -1.25 -18.21
CA LYS A 424 11.85 -1.74 -18.83
C LYS A 424 12.66 -0.58 -19.39
N GLY A 425 13.88 -0.41 -18.93
CA GLY A 425 14.79 0.65 -19.29
C GLY A 425 15.61 1.11 -18.09
N SER A 426 16.39 2.15 -18.25
CA SER A 426 17.07 2.83 -17.16
C SER A 426 16.73 4.31 -17.18
N THR A 427 16.49 4.87 -16.00
CA THR A 427 16.24 6.29 -15.78
C THR A 427 17.30 6.83 -14.85
N GLU A 428 17.91 7.94 -15.23
CA GLU A 428 18.91 8.64 -14.43
C GLU A 428 18.39 10.04 -14.09
N ILE A 429 18.75 10.56 -12.91
CA ILE A 429 18.43 11.91 -12.50
C ILE A 429 19.65 12.81 -12.64
N HIS A 430 19.44 13.97 -13.22
CA HIS A 430 20.40 15.05 -13.29
C HIS A 430 19.77 16.31 -12.73
N TRP A 431 20.58 17.22 -12.22
CA TRP A 431 20.11 18.47 -11.65
C TRP A 431 20.59 19.67 -12.45
N MET A 432 19.79 20.69 -12.46
CA MET A 432 20.13 22.00 -13.00
C MET A 432 19.59 23.10 -12.07
N GLN A 433 20.27 24.24 -12.07
CA GLN A 433 19.79 25.40 -11.33
C GLN A 433 18.62 26.06 -12.06
N GLY A 434 17.50 26.22 -11.36
CA GLY A 434 16.32 26.92 -11.88
C GLY A 434 16.50 28.43 -11.99
N CYS A 435 15.65 29.06 -12.75
CA CYS A 435 15.61 30.51 -12.87
C CYS A 435 15.01 31.16 -11.61
N VAL A 436 15.45 32.38 -11.33
CA VAL A 436 14.86 33.29 -10.36
C VAL A 436 14.32 34.52 -11.14
N PRO A 437 13.07 34.96 -10.86
CA PRO A 437 12.09 34.39 -9.97
C PRO A 437 11.55 33.05 -10.47
N SER A 438 11.27 32.14 -9.54
CA SER A 438 10.78 30.79 -9.81
C SER A 438 9.27 30.82 -10.04
N TYR A 439 8.84 30.91 -11.29
CA TYR A 439 7.43 30.89 -11.67
C TYR A 439 7.24 30.38 -13.11
N THR A 440 6.04 29.89 -13.40
CA THR A 440 5.70 29.17 -14.63
C THR A 440 6.11 29.86 -15.92
N ARG A 441 5.86 31.18 -16.07
CA ARG A 441 6.13 31.89 -17.34
C ARG A 441 7.61 31.94 -17.66
N LEU A 442 8.48 32.20 -16.67
CA LEU A 442 9.93 32.22 -16.88
C LEU A 442 10.50 30.84 -17.03
N GLY A 443 10.12 29.88 -16.18
CA GLY A 443 10.59 28.52 -16.25
C GLY A 443 10.24 27.83 -17.58
N MET A 444 8.99 27.99 -18.04
CA MET A 444 8.56 27.44 -19.32
C MET A 444 9.29 28.07 -20.51
N ALA A 445 9.54 29.38 -20.47
CA ALA A 445 10.31 30.06 -21.51
C ALA A 445 11.77 29.59 -21.53
N SER A 446 12.38 29.42 -20.36
CA SER A 446 13.78 28.99 -20.21
C SER A 446 14.06 27.60 -20.75
N LEU A 447 13.06 26.74 -20.81
CA LEU A 447 13.17 25.36 -21.35
C LEU A 447 13.01 25.27 -22.87
N LEU A 448 12.63 26.37 -23.54
CA LEU A 448 12.48 26.46 -24.98
C LEU A 448 13.77 26.94 -25.66
N PRO A 449 13.95 26.66 -26.98
CA PRO A 449 15.05 27.25 -27.74
C PRO A 449 14.92 28.77 -27.78
N HIS A 450 15.95 29.48 -27.35
CA HIS A 450 16.03 30.93 -27.37
C HIS A 450 17.45 31.45 -27.51
N SER A 451 17.60 32.61 -28.12
CA SER A 451 18.84 33.39 -28.08
C SER A 451 18.77 34.51 -27.04
N ALA A 452 17.60 35.05 -26.85
CA ALA A 452 17.31 36.07 -25.83
C ALA A 452 15.88 35.94 -25.32
N LEU A 453 15.71 36.20 -24.04
CA LEU A 453 14.41 36.35 -23.38
C LEU A 453 14.16 37.83 -23.15
N THR A 454 12.91 38.25 -23.29
CA THR A 454 12.49 39.63 -22.95
C THR A 454 11.21 39.58 -22.11
N MET A 455 11.05 40.56 -21.26
CA MET A 455 9.89 40.68 -20.38
C MET A 455 8.96 41.79 -20.88
N GLN A 456 7.66 41.49 -21.01
CA GLN A 456 6.64 42.47 -21.34
C GLN A 456 5.46 42.39 -20.35
N GLY A 457 5.41 43.28 -19.38
CA GLY A 457 4.51 43.13 -18.24
C GLY A 457 4.80 41.85 -17.47
N GLU A 458 3.82 40.96 -17.37
CA GLU A 458 3.99 39.63 -16.75
C GLU A 458 4.49 38.55 -17.71
N ASP A 459 4.43 38.78 -19.04
CA ASP A 459 4.75 37.77 -20.03
C ASP A 459 6.24 37.75 -20.37
N VAL A 460 6.78 36.56 -20.56
CA VAL A 460 8.12 36.33 -21.06
C VAL A 460 8.04 35.99 -22.55
N LEU A 461 8.76 36.72 -23.36
CA LEU A 461 8.80 36.56 -24.81
C LEU A 461 10.14 35.96 -25.26
N ILE A 462 10.09 35.15 -26.28
CA ILE A 462 11.26 34.64 -27.04
C ILE A 462 11.23 35.25 -28.44
N ASP A 463 12.19 36.06 -28.78
CA ASP A 463 12.29 36.73 -30.05
C ASP A 463 10.96 37.45 -30.46
N GLY A 464 10.31 38.09 -29.50
CA GLY A 464 9.03 38.76 -29.63
C GLY A 464 7.78 37.86 -29.67
N MET A 465 7.94 36.55 -29.57
CA MET A 465 6.83 35.59 -29.50
C MET A 465 6.46 35.25 -28.06
N SER A 466 5.17 35.22 -27.77
CA SER A 466 4.66 34.90 -26.43
C SER A 466 4.82 33.41 -26.11
N THR A 467 5.25 33.12 -24.87
CA THR A 467 5.37 31.75 -24.31
C THR A 467 4.17 31.36 -23.45
N LYS A 468 3.14 32.23 -23.37
CA LYS A 468 2.03 32.10 -22.44
C LYS A 468 1.21 30.83 -22.58
N ASP A 469 0.98 30.40 -23.81
CA ASP A 469 0.16 29.25 -24.13
C ASP A 469 0.91 28.20 -24.97
N THR A 470 0.29 27.02 -25.09
CA THR A 470 0.84 25.89 -25.85
C THR A 470 1.03 26.20 -27.33
N LEU A 471 0.19 27.06 -27.90
CA LEU A 471 0.31 27.47 -29.34
C LEU A 471 1.52 28.38 -29.55
N GLY A 472 1.75 29.34 -28.65
CA GLY A 472 2.94 30.19 -28.68
C GLY A 472 4.22 29.38 -28.55
N ARG A 473 4.26 28.47 -27.58
CA ARG A 473 5.40 27.55 -27.35
C ARG A 473 5.65 26.64 -28.56
N ARG A 474 4.59 26.12 -29.21
CA ARG A 474 4.70 25.34 -30.44
C ARG A 474 5.34 26.17 -31.57
N ARG A 475 4.90 27.40 -31.79
CA ARG A 475 5.47 28.30 -32.80
C ARG A 475 6.95 28.56 -32.58
N ILE A 476 7.36 28.82 -31.34
CA ILE A 476 8.74 29.03 -30.95
C ILE A 476 9.57 27.77 -31.24
N LEU A 477 9.10 26.61 -30.81
CA LEU A 477 9.79 25.36 -31.04
C LEU A 477 9.93 25.05 -32.54
N GLN A 478 8.87 25.26 -33.32
CA GLN A 478 8.83 25.04 -34.79
C GLN A 478 9.62 26.08 -35.59
N SER A 479 9.81 27.29 -35.08
CA SER A 479 10.68 28.28 -35.72
C SER A 479 12.15 27.85 -35.68
N ASN A 480 12.54 27.11 -34.64
CA ASN A 480 13.89 26.54 -34.50
C ASN A 480 14.01 25.16 -35.18
N LEU A 481 12.95 24.34 -35.13
CA LEU A 481 12.95 22.97 -35.63
C LEU A 481 11.59 22.65 -36.24
N LYS A 482 11.50 22.66 -37.58
CA LYS A 482 10.24 22.50 -38.36
C LYS A 482 9.50 21.19 -38.06
N ASP A 483 10.22 20.14 -37.73
CA ASP A 483 9.69 18.81 -37.43
C ASP A 483 9.46 18.58 -35.91
N ALA A 484 9.36 19.66 -35.14
CA ALA A 484 8.95 19.60 -33.76
C ALA A 484 7.42 19.57 -33.60
N GLU A 485 6.97 19.07 -32.41
CA GLU A 485 5.57 19.06 -32.03
C GLU A 485 5.38 19.38 -30.55
N VAL A 486 4.21 19.90 -30.21
CA VAL A 486 3.82 20.19 -28.81
C VAL A 486 2.44 19.64 -28.53
N VAL A 487 2.29 18.86 -27.48
CA VAL A 487 1.03 18.26 -27.05
C VAL A 487 0.83 18.42 -25.54
N LEU A 488 -0.41 18.31 -25.09
CA LEU A 488 -0.70 18.13 -23.67
C LEU A 488 -0.66 16.64 -23.32
N LEU A 489 -0.20 16.30 -22.13
CA LEU A 489 -0.15 14.91 -21.68
C LEU A 489 -1.55 14.30 -21.62
N ASN A 490 -2.55 15.08 -21.21
CA ASN A 490 -3.95 14.65 -21.16
C ASN A 490 -4.54 14.34 -22.55
N ASP A 491 -4.03 14.97 -23.60
CA ASP A 491 -4.43 14.67 -24.98
C ASP A 491 -3.70 13.42 -25.51
N LEU A 492 -2.47 13.18 -25.04
CA LEU A 492 -1.66 12.03 -25.45
C LEU A 492 -2.17 10.71 -24.89
N LEU A 493 -2.54 10.67 -23.60
CA LEU A 493 -2.92 9.43 -22.92
C LEU A 493 -4.08 8.67 -23.58
N PRO A 494 -5.17 9.30 -24.06
CA PRO A 494 -6.27 8.61 -24.70
C PRO A 494 -6.02 8.28 -26.18
N MET A 495 -4.91 8.74 -26.79
CA MET A 495 -4.65 8.53 -28.22
C MET A 495 -4.54 7.05 -28.57
N SER A 496 -5.24 6.65 -29.61
CA SER A 496 -5.06 5.34 -30.23
C SER A 496 -3.67 5.21 -30.86
N ARG A 497 -3.23 3.97 -31.13
CA ARG A 497 -1.95 3.70 -31.81
C ARG A 497 -1.82 4.41 -33.14
N THR A 498 -2.92 4.52 -33.90
CA THR A 498 -2.95 5.18 -35.19
C THR A 498 -2.79 6.69 -35.03
N GLU A 499 -3.48 7.31 -34.10
CA GLU A 499 -3.36 8.74 -33.79
C GLU A 499 -1.94 9.08 -33.31
N LEU A 500 -1.37 8.32 -32.40
CA LEU A 500 0.01 8.50 -31.96
C LEU A 500 1.01 8.48 -33.13
N ARG A 501 0.87 7.49 -34.01
CA ARG A 501 1.74 7.38 -35.16
C ARG A 501 1.58 8.55 -36.14
N ASN A 502 0.35 8.98 -36.39
CA ASN A 502 0.09 10.10 -37.30
C ASN A 502 0.60 11.42 -36.72
N THR A 503 0.39 11.67 -35.43
CA THR A 503 0.82 12.89 -34.74
C THR A 503 2.34 13.00 -34.68
N PHE A 504 3.04 11.88 -34.41
CA PHE A 504 4.48 11.91 -34.16
C PHE A 504 5.35 11.38 -35.31
N LYS A 505 4.75 11.00 -36.43
CA LYS A 505 5.49 10.58 -37.64
C LYS A 505 6.33 11.74 -38.18
N GLY A 506 7.63 11.48 -38.34
CA GLY A 506 8.56 12.49 -38.88
C GLY A 506 8.90 13.62 -37.90
N LYS A 507 8.49 13.51 -36.65
CA LYS A 507 8.87 14.47 -35.59
C LYS A 507 10.15 14.02 -34.94
N SER A 508 11.12 14.92 -34.80
CA SER A 508 12.39 14.67 -34.09
C SER A 508 12.35 15.08 -32.64
N VAL A 509 11.56 16.11 -32.29
CA VAL A 509 11.33 16.58 -30.93
C VAL A 509 9.86 16.74 -30.64
N VAL A 510 9.41 16.25 -29.50
CA VAL A 510 8.04 16.41 -29.00
C VAL A 510 8.07 16.94 -27.58
N TYR A 511 7.52 18.13 -27.36
CA TYR A 511 7.31 18.67 -26.01
C TYR A 511 5.91 18.28 -25.52
N ILE A 512 5.85 17.72 -24.31
CA ILE A 512 4.62 17.26 -23.67
C ILE A 512 4.45 18.05 -22.37
N TYR A 513 3.42 18.89 -22.32
CA TYR A 513 3.12 19.68 -21.13
C TYR A 513 2.15 18.95 -20.21
N HIS A 514 2.45 18.97 -18.93
CA HIS A 514 1.67 18.36 -17.87
C HIS A 514 1.53 19.36 -16.70
N ASN A 515 0.32 19.54 -16.14
CA ASN A 515 0.03 20.55 -15.13
C ASN A 515 -0.95 20.06 -14.05
N VAL A 516 -0.70 18.91 -13.45
CA VAL A 516 -1.58 18.39 -12.38
C VAL A 516 -1.21 19.01 -11.03
N ILE A 517 0.08 19.07 -10.69
CA ILE A 517 0.53 19.55 -9.38
C ILE A 517 0.20 21.03 -9.21
N ASP A 518 0.63 21.89 -10.14
CA ASP A 518 0.41 23.34 -10.07
C ASP A 518 -1.08 23.69 -10.07
N SER A 519 -1.88 23.09 -10.93
CA SER A 519 -3.32 23.34 -11.03
C SER A 519 -4.11 22.99 -9.77
N VAL A 520 -3.62 22.04 -8.96
CA VAL A 520 -4.21 21.68 -7.66
C VAL A 520 -3.72 22.64 -6.58
N GLY A 521 -2.42 22.95 -6.57
CA GLY A 521 -1.81 23.88 -5.61
C GLY A 521 -2.42 25.29 -5.67
N ASP A 522 -2.66 25.82 -6.86
CA ASP A 522 -3.26 27.15 -7.07
C ASP A 522 -4.70 27.26 -6.55
N LYS A 523 -5.43 26.15 -6.43
CA LYS A 523 -6.80 26.12 -5.89
C LYS A 523 -6.86 26.19 -4.35
N GLY A 524 -5.71 26.21 -3.69
CA GLY A 524 -5.59 26.39 -2.24
C GLY A 524 -5.99 25.20 -1.38
N ASP A 525 -6.13 24.01 -1.96
CA ASP A 525 -6.34 22.76 -1.22
C ASP A 525 -4.99 22.02 -1.06
N GLU A 526 -4.26 22.45 -0.06
CA GLU A 526 -2.89 21.96 0.19
C GLU A 526 -2.84 20.45 0.45
N SER A 527 -3.89 19.88 1.06
CA SER A 527 -3.94 18.44 1.30
C SER A 527 -4.01 17.62 0.01
N LYS A 528 -4.55 18.20 -1.06
CA LYS A 528 -4.64 17.55 -2.37
C LYS A 528 -3.37 17.69 -3.21
N THR A 529 -2.52 18.66 -2.91
CA THR A 529 -1.28 18.87 -3.68
C THR A 529 -0.37 17.65 -3.62
N PHE A 530 -0.25 17.03 -2.45
CA PHE A 530 0.55 15.81 -2.31
C PHE A 530 -0.07 14.60 -2.99
N GLN A 531 -1.41 14.51 -3.02
CA GLN A 531 -2.11 13.48 -3.81
C GLN A 531 -1.93 13.72 -5.32
N ALA A 532 -1.86 14.99 -5.75
CA ALA A 532 -1.58 15.34 -7.13
C ALA A 532 -0.19 14.87 -7.59
N VAL A 533 0.79 14.80 -6.68
CA VAL A 533 2.11 14.22 -6.99
C VAL A 533 1.99 12.72 -7.32
N GLU A 534 1.22 11.95 -6.55
CA GLU A 534 0.99 10.53 -6.83
C GLU A 534 0.26 10.32 -8.17
N GLN A 535 -0.73 11.16 -8.47
CA GLN A 535 -1.40 11.16 -9.77
C GLN A 535 -0.42 11.46 -10.91
N THR A 536 0.44 12.46 -10.72
CA THR A 536 1.50 12.83 -11.68
C THR A 536 2.41 11.66 -12.01
N PHE A 537 2.83 10.88 -11.03
CA PHE A 537 3.66 9.69 -11.25
C PHE A 537 2.95 8.66 -12.13
N ALA A 538 1.68 8.38 -11.84
CA ALA A 538 0.89 7.44 -12.62
C ALA A 538 0.70 7.90 -14.08
N GLU A 539 0.43 9.19 -14.31
CA GLU A 539 0.21 9.77 -15.62
C GLU A 539 1.49 9.81 -16.46
N ILE A 540 2.62 10.23 -15.86
CA ILE A 540 3.93 10.23 -16.55
C ILE A 540 4.36 8.80 -16.89
N ALA A 541 4.25 7.86 -15.95
CA ALA A 541 4.56 6.45 -16.22
C ALA A 541 3.66 5.87 -17.33
N GLY A 542 2.37 6.25 -17.37
CA GLY A 542 1.42 5.90 -18.42
C GLY A 542 1.84 6.44 -19.79
N ALA A 543 2.27 7.71 -19.86
CA ALA A 543 2.78 8.33 -21.07
C ALA A 543 4.05 7.63 -21.59
N ILE A 544 5.00 7.33 -20.70
CA ILE A 544 6.24 6.61 -21.05
C ILE A 544 5.92 5.20 -21.60
N ARG A 545 5.04 4.45 -20.94
CA ARG A 545 4.59 3.13 -21.46
C ARG A 545 3.95 3.25 -22.82
N THR A 546 3.15 4.29 -23.06
CA THR A 546 2.46 4.55 -24.33
C THR A 546 3.47 4.88 -25.43
N ILE A 547 4.46 5.73 -25.15
CA ILE A 547 5.54 6.08 -26.07
C ILE A 547 6.37 4.84 -26.41
N ASN A 548 6.86 4.12 -25.41
CA ASN A 548 7.73 2.95 -25.59
C ASN A 548 7.04 1.81 -26.37
N LYS A 549 5.73 1.60 -26.14
CA LYS A 549 4.97 0.54 -26.80
C LYS A 549 4.67 0.82 -28.29
N ASN A 550 4.49 2.09 -28.65
CA ASN A 550 3.91 2.46 -29.95
C ASN A 550 4.89 3.15 -30.88
N LEU A 551 5.99 3.67 -30.39
CA LEU A 551 6.98 4.43 -31.13
C LEU A 551 8.35 3.75 -31.05
N THR A 552 9.16 3.92 -32.08
CA THR A 552 10.53 3.40 -32.14
C THR A 552 11.46 4.24 -31.26
N GLU A 553 12.60 3.69 -30.93
CA GLU A 553 13.66 4.22 -30.06
C GLU A 553 13.69 5.75 -29.93
N ALA A 554 13.43 6.22 -28.73
CA ALA A 554 13.42 7.63 -28.41
C ALA A 554 14.00 7.86 -27.02
N ASN A 555 14.69 8.96 -26.84
CA ASN A 555 15.05 9.45 -25.51
C ASN A 555 13.84 10.16 -24.90
N ILE A 556 13.57 9.91 -23.62
CA ILE A 556 12.51 10.59 -22.89
C ILE A 556 13.17 11.41 -21.79
N TYR A 557 12.98 12.70 -21.83
CA TYR A 557 13.44 13.64 -20.80
C TYR A 557 12.23 14.10 -19.99
N ILE A 558 12.36 14.10 -18.66
CA ILE A 558 11.35 14.61 -17.75
C ILE A 558 11.97 15.78 -17.02
N THR A 559 11.32 16.93 -17.03
CA THR A 559 11.82 18.13 -16.36
C THR A 559 10.67 18.95 -15.78
N SER A 560 11.01 19.99 -15.01
CA SER A 560 10.06 20.94 -14.45
C SER A 560 10.46 22.37 -14.80
N ASP A 561 9.49 23.24 -14.85
CA ASP A 561 9.69 24.68 -15.00
C ASP A 561 10.07 25.35 -13.68
N HIS A 562 9.49 24.92 -12.56
CA HIS A 562 9.82 25.35 -11.19
C HIS A 562 9.41 24.30 -10.16
N GLY A 563 9.78 24.51 -8.90
CA GLY A 563 9.27 23.80 -7.75
C GLY A 563 8.39 24.73 -6.88
N PHE A 564 8.06 24.26 -5.68
CA PHE A 564 7.33 25.04 -4.68
C PHE A 564 7.74 24.63 -3.27
N ILE A 565 7.51 25.51 -2.30
CA ILE A 565 7.60 25.19 -0.88
C ILE A 565 6.20 24.85 -0.39
N PHE A 566 6.05 23.69 0.24
CA PHE A 566 4.77 23.25 0.77
C PHE A 566 4.70 23.53 2.27
N ARG A 567 3.62 24.17 2.71
CA ARG A 567 3.31 24.42 4.12
C ARG A 567 1.83 24.12 4.37
N ARG A 568 1.54 23.25 5.35
CA ARG A 568 0.15 22.94 5.73
C ARG A 568 -0.51 24.09 6.50
N LYS A 569 0.30 24.86 7.23
CA LYS A 569 -0.18 26.02 7.95
C LYS A 569 0.13 27.27 7.14
N PRO A 570 -0.86 28.14 6.92
CA PRO A 570 -0.61 29.44 6.28
C PRO A 570 0.41 30.24 7.10
N LEU A 571 1.15 31.10 6.40
CA LEU A 571 2.08 32.04 7.03
C LEU A 571 1.31 33.01 7.92
N GLU A 572 1.89 33.34 9.08
CA GLU A 572 1.34 34.36 9.96
C GLU A 572 1.56 35.79 9.38
N GLU A 573 0.80 36.75 9.84
CA GLU A 573 0.92 38.16 9.40
C GLU A 573 2.32 38.72 9.67
N SER A 574 2.98 38.25 10.74
CA SER A 574 4.36 38.60 11.10
C SER A 574 5.41 38.12 10.07
N ASP A 575 5.05 37.16 9.25
CA ASP A 575 5.96 36.58 8.25
C ASP A 575 5.89 37.30 6.89
N LYS A 576 4.99 38.28 6.77
CA LYS A 576 4.86 39.08 5.56
C LYS A 576 5.92 40.19 5.52
N THR A 577 6.54 40.32 4.36
CA THR A 577 7.48 41.41 4.08
C THR A 577 6.71 42.68 3.71
N THR A 578 7.08 43.81 4.26
CA THR A 578 6.48 45.09 3.92
C THR A 578 6.91 45.55 2.52
N LYS A 579 5.94 45.94 1.71
CA LYS A 579 6.23 46.58 0.41
C LYS A 579 6.84 47.96 0.68
N GLY A 580 7.97 48.27 0.07
CA GLY A 580 8.55 49.61 0.08
C GLY A 580 7.70 50.61 -0.73
N ASP A 581 8.11 51.86 -0.74
CA ASP A 581 7.42 52.97 -1.45
C ASP A 581 7.59 52.89 -2.99
N THR A 582 8.51 52.05 -3.47
CA THR A 582 8.78 51.87 -4.91
C THR A 582 7.75 50.97 -5.56
N LEU A 583 7.13 51.39 -6.65
CA LEU A 583 6.15 50.62 -7.40
C LEU A 583 6.84 49.55 -8.22
N PRO A 584 6.53 48.26 -8.00
CA PRO A 584 7.09 47.19 -8.81
C PRO A 584 6.46 47.09 -10.21
N LEU A 585 7.23 46.69 -11.17
CA LEU A 585 6.78 46.32 -12.53
C LEU A 585 5.85 45.11 -12.50
N LEU A 586 6.18 44.13 -11.63
CA LEU A 586 5.39 42.93 -11.42
C LEU A 586 5.31 42.61 -9.92
N THR A 587 4.09 42.38 -9.45
CA THR A 587 3.83 41.89 -8.09
C THR A 587 3.33 40.47 -8.11
N ASN A 588 4.08 39.57 -7.48
CA ASN A 588 3.69 38.18 -7.19
C ASN A 588 3.65 37.97 -5.67
N LYS A 589 2.97 36.95 -5.20
CA LYS A 589 2.95 36.56 -3.77
C LYS A 589 4.34 36.21 -3.23
N ARG A 590 5.29 35.80 -4.08
CA ARG A 590 6.59 35.25 -3.72
C ARG A 590 7.77 36.16 -4.11
N PHE A 591 7.54 37.16 -4.94
CA PHE A 591 8.60 38.05 -5.43
C PHE A 591 8.00 39.37 -5.99
N LEU A 592 8.86 40.36 -6.11
CA LEU A 592 8.58 41.62 -6.80
C LEU A 592 9.64 41.82 -7.89
N ILE A 593 9.24 42.34 -9.07
CA ILE A 593 10.19 42.77 -10.10
C ILE A 593 10.12 44.26 -10.27
N PHE A 594 11.27 44.91 -10.35
CA PHE A 594 11.42 46.34 -10.50
C PHE A 594 12.19 46.63 -11.78
N ASP A 595 11.84 47.74 -12.43
CA ASP A 595 12.57 48.37 -13.52
C ASP A 595 13.60 49.36 -12.96
N GLN A 596 14.53 48.81 -12.20
CA GLN A 596 15.58 49.57 -11.49
C GLN A 596 16.79 48.67 -11.23
N ASP A 597 17.97 49.25 -11.16
CA ASP A 597 19.19 48.57 -10.82
C ASP A 597 19.17 48.06 -9.36
N VAL A 598 19.78 46.93 -9.09
CA VAL A 598 19.90 46.33 -7.74
C VAL A 598 20.41 47.30 -6.70
N LYS A 599 21.30 48.21 -7.11
CA LYS A 599 21.96 49.19 -6.23
C LYS A 599 21.02 50.29 -5.70
N ASP A 600 19.92 50.50 -6.41
CA ASP A 600 18.96 51.60 -6.11
C ASP A 600 17.73 51.09 -5.31
N LEU A 601 17.69 49.77 -5.02
CA LEU A 601 16.61 49.14 -4.29
C LEU A 601 17.04 48.82 -2.85
N ASP A 602 16.38 49.48 -1.88
CA ASP A 602 16.51 49.15 -0.46
C ASP A 602 15.18 48.67 0.10
N LEU A 603 15.00 47.38 0.11
CA LEU A 603 13.81 46.70 0.65
C LEU A 603 14.21 45.82 1.85
N PRO A 604 13.87 46.27 3.09
CA PRO A 604 14.24 45.52 4.29
C PRO A 604 13.67 44.11 4.29
N GLY A 605 14.50 43.12 4.65
CA GLY A 605 14.09 41.72 4.75
C GLY A 605 14.00 40.99 3.42
N THR A 606 14.53 41.58 2.34
CA THR A 606 14.60 40.93 1.02
C THR A 606 16.03 40.72 0.54
N ILE A 607 16.16 39.96 -0.52
CA ILE A 607 17.38 39.82 -1.33
C ILE A 607 17.03 40.30 -2.73
N ASN A 608 17.84 41.25 -3.23
CA ASN A 608 17.70 41.79 -4.55
C ASN A 608 18.71 41.18 -5.49
N LEU A 609 18.26 40.63 -6.64
CA LEU A 609 19.08 39.98 -7.63
C LEU A 609 18.87 40.61 -9.00
N SER A 610 19.98 40.89 -9.73
CA SER A 610 19.88 41.31 -11.13
C SER A 610 19.35 40.20 -12.00
N LEU A 611 18.49 40.54 -12.94
CA LEU A 611 17.97 39.64 -13.97
C LEU A 611 18.78 39.64 -15.27
N ASP A 612 19.97 40.27 -15.28
CA ASP A 612 20.86 40.32 -16.44
C ASP A 612 21.26 38.93 -16.95
N TYR A 613 21.34 37.96 -16.04
CA TYR A 613 21.71 36.59 -16.39
C TYR A 613 20.69 35.89 -17.29
N VAL A 614 19.42 36.32 -17.27
CA VAL A 614 18.32 35.70 -18.00
C VAL A 614 17.81 36.57 -19.15
N PHE A 615 17.71 37.89 -18.94
CA PHE A 615 17.21 38.82 -19.95
C PHE A 615 18.29 39.55 -20.74
N GLY A 616 19.53 39.31 -20.44
CA GLY A 616 20.69 39.92 -21.11
C GLY A 616 21.28 41.08 -20.31
N LYS A 617 22.55 41.33 -20.56
CA LYS A 617 23.32 42.34 -19.86
C LYS A 617 22.70 43.71 -19.99
N ASP A 618 22.67 44.44 -18.86
CA ASP A 618 22.10 45.78 -18.74
C ASP A 618 20.57 45.85 -19.01
N CYS A 619 19.84 44.75 -18.68
CA CYS A 619 18.38 44.73 -18.85
C CYS A 619 17.64 45.70 -17.91
N GLY A 620 18.30 46.18 -16.85
CA GLY A 620 17.75 47.12 -15.88
C GLY A 620 16.67 46.54 -14.97
N LEU A 621 16.50 45.21 -14.98
CA LEU A 621 15.47 44.53 -14.17
C LEU A 621 16.09 43.90 -12.91
N THR A 622 15.42 44.10 -11.79
CA THR A 622 15.79 43.51 -10.50
C THR A 622 14.63 42.71 -9.93
N VAL A 623 14.87 41.50 -9.48
CA VAL A 623 13.93 40.75 -8.68
C VAL A 623 14.28 40.89 -7.20
N SER A 624 13.26 41.14 -6.40
CA SER A 624 13.33 41.15 -4.94
C SER A 624 12.58 39.93 -4.41
N VAL A 625 13.27 39.11 -3.61
CA VAL A 625 12.71 37.90 -2.97
C VAL A 625 12.82 38.04 -1.45
N PRO A 626 11.86 37.54 -0.67
CA PRO A 626 11.94 37.59 0.80
C PRO A 626 13.12 36.75 1.31
N ARG A 627 13.72 37.17 2.44
CA ARG A 627 14.73 36.38 3.17
C ARG A 627 14.10 35.33 4.06
N GLY A 628 14.67 34.15 4.09
CA GLY A 628 14.22 33.05 4.93
C GLY A 628 12.84 32.53 4.48
N GLU A 629 11.94 32.35 5.44
CA GLU A 629 10.58 31.84 5.21
C GLU A 629 9.53 32.95 5.02
N LYS A 630 9.93 34.19 4.90
CA LYS A 630 9.01 35.34 4.74
C LYS A 630 8.41 35.38 3.34
N ASN A 631 7.22 35.98 3.27
CA ASN A 631 6.53 36.30 2.01
C ASN A 631 6.47 37.79 1.76
#